data_34956215793f0ad13cc190a4164d3512
#
_entry.id   34956215793f0ad13cc190a4164d3512
#
_cell.length_a   1.000
_cell.length_b   1.000
_cell.length_c   1.000
_cell.angle_alpha   90.00
_cell.angle_beta   90.00
_cell.angle_gamma   90.00
#
_symmetry.space_group_name_H-M   'P 1'
#
loop_
_entity.id
_entity.type
_entity.pdbx_description
1 polymer ?
#
loop_
_entity_poly.entity_id
_entity_poly.type
_entity_poly.pdbx_seq_one_letter_code
_entity_poly.pdbx_strand_id
1 'polypeptide(L)'
;MNEIKEKKFLDKKFKETSEKENFCYEEISLIYKIKINNLENEVKTQKIFSLKTKKVVEKNCIVNGKFQGIREIFDKNGNIILRGAYLDGKKVGLWHEYENNKIKIRVAFDEEEKFSGLYKEYYQDGSLKEECIYIKGNLIKKYK
;
A
#
# COMPACT_ATOMS: atom_id res chain seq x y z
N MET A 1 -12.52 -20.19 -13.63
CA MET A 1 -11.41 -19.35 -13.09
C MET A 1 -10.48 -20.24 -12.29
N ASN A 2 -9.21 -20.28 -12.68
CA ASN A 2 -8.20 -21.08 -12.00
C ASN A 2 -7.40 -20.21 -11.03
N GLU A 3 -7.31 -20.66 -9.79
CA GLU A 3 -6.49 -20.03 -8.76
C GLU A 3 -5.15 -20.74 -8.69
N ILE A 4 -4.07 -19.96 -8.65
CA ILE A 4 -2.71 -20.44 -8.42
C ILE A 4 -2.20 -19.80 -7.14
N LYS A 5 -1.72 -20.61 -6.21
CA LYS A 5 -1.05 -20.14 -5.01
C LYS A 5 0.45 -20.19 -5.23
N GLU A 6 1.11 -19.06 -5.06
CA GLU A 6 2.57 -18.96 -5.12
C GLU A 6 3.14 -18.58 -3.75
N LYS A 7 4.31 -19.14 -3.45
CA LYS A 7 5.08 -18.81 -2.26
C LYS A 7 6.50 -18.49 -2.68
N LYS A 8 7.01 -17.34 -2.24
CA LYS A 8 8.37 -16.89 -2.53
C LYS A 8 9.05 -16.40 -1.26
N PHE A 9 10.36 -16.54 -1.19
CA PHE A 9 11.15 -15.93 -0.14
C PHE A 9 11.84 -14.68 -0.67
N LEU A 10 11.85 -13.62 0.14
CA LEU A 10 12.37 -12.31 -0.23
C LEU A 10 13.49 -11.90 0.73
N ASP A 11 14.49 -11.21 0.19
CA ASP A 11 15.56 -10.62 0.98
C ASP A 11 15.11 -9.32 1.68
N LYS A 12 16.02 -8.65 2.38
CA LYS A 12 15.72 -7.39 3.10
C LYS A 12 15.26 -6.24 2.21
N LYS A 13 15.47 -6.35 0.88
CA LYS A 13 15.04 -5.36 -0.12
C LYS A 13 13.77 -5.79 -0.85
N PHE A 14 13.06 -6.82 -0.36
CA PHE A 14 11.89 -7.42 -1.00
C PHE A 14 12.16 -8.01 -2.38
N LYS A 15 13.39 -8.46 -2.64
CA LYS A 15 13.74 -9.19 -3.88
C LYS A 15 13.66 -10.68 -3.64
N GLU A 16 13.14 -11.42 -4.62
CA GLU A 16 13.13 -12.88 -4.58
C GLU A 16 14.55 -13.43 -4.47
N THR A 17 14.76 -14.40 -3.59
CA THR A 17 16.05 -15.04 -3.38
C THR A 17 15.87 -16.53 -3.09
N SER A 18 16.81 -17.36 -3.55
CA SER A 18 16.91 -18.78 -3.24
C SER A 18 17.94 -19.08 -2.14
N GLU A 19 18.69 -18.07 -1.71
CA GLU A 19 19.73 -18.22 -0.69
C GLU A 19 19.14 -18.06 0.71
N LYS A 20 19.11 -19.17 1.49
CA LYS A 20 18.47 -19.23 2.81
C LYS A 20 18.97 -18.19 3.80
N GLU A 21 20.26 -17.85 3.77
CA GLU A 21 20.85 -16.83 4.64
C GLU A 21 20.29 -15.43 4.39
N ASN A 22 19.70 -15.20 3.21
CA ASN A 22 19.12 -13.93 2.83
C ASN A 22 17.61 -13.87 3.02
N PHE A 23 16.96 -14.93 3.50
CA PHE A 23 15.51 -14.96 3.72
C PHE A 23 15.11 -14.03 4.86
N CYS A 24 14.39 -12.95 4.55
CA CYS A 24 13.85 -11.99 5.51
C CYS A 24 12.32 -11.99 5.54
N TYR A 25 11.71 -12.23 4.39
CA TYR A 25 10.26 -12.18 4.21
C TYR A 25 9.78 -13.37 3.41
N GLU A 26 8.50 -13.71 3.60
CA GLU A 26 7.78 -14.69 2.82
C GLU A 26 6.62 -13.99 2.11
N GLU A 27 6.56 -14.13 0.79
CA GLU A 27 5.42 -13.67 0.00
C GLU A 27 4.50 -14.84 -0.28
N ILE A 28 3.21 -14.69 0.05
CA ILE A 28 2.16 -15.62 -0.35
C ILE A 28 1.20 -14.87 -1.25
N SER A 29 1.00 -15.39 -2.45
CA SER A 29 0.13 -14.78 -3.45
C SER A 29 -0.91 -15.76 -3.96
N LEU A 30 -2.13 -15.26 -4.18
CA LEU A 30 -3.17 -15.95 -4.90
C LEU A 30 -3.33 -15.27 -6.25
N ILE A 31 -3.21 -16.05 -7.31
CA ILE A 31 -3.25 -15.54 -8.69
C ILE A 31 -4.45 -16.14 -9.39
N TYR A 32 -5.29 -15.28 -9.96
CA TYR A 32 -6.43 -15.65 -10.77
C TYR A 32 -6.24 -15.14 -12.19
N LYS A 33 -6.55 -15.96 -13.18
CA LYS A 33 -6.58 -15.54 -14.58
C LYS A 33 -8.01 -15.53 -15.07
N ILE A 34 -8.45 -14.38 -15.57
CA ILE A 34 -9.83 -14.14 -15.99
C ILE A 34 -9.81 -13.59 -17.42
N LYS A 35 -10.63 -14.18 -18.30
CA LYS A 35 -10.83 -13.66 -19.65
C LYS A 35 -12.03 -12.72 -19.67
N ILE A 36 -11.82 -11.49 -20.14
CA ILE A 36 -12.86 -10.49 -20.36
C ILE A 36 -12.73 -10.04 -21.81
N ASN A 37 -13.78 -10.20 -22.61
CA ASN A 37 -13.77 -9.88 -24.06
C ASN A 37 -12.59 -10.54 -24.79
N ASN A 38 -12.34 -11.82 -24.51
CA ASN A 38 -11.23 -12.61 -25.04
C ASN A 38 -9.82 -12.13 -24.65
N LEU A 39 -9.70 -11.14 -23.77
CA LEU A 39 -8.43 -10.70 -23.21
C LEU A 39 -8.19 -11.36 -21.86
N GLU A 40 -7.02 -11.97 -21.70
CA GLU A 40 -6.63 -12.56 -20.44
C GLU A 40 -6.16 -11.47 -19.47
N ASN A 41 -6.72 -11.51 -18.26
CA ASN A 41 -6.33 -10.61 -17.16
C ASN A 41 -5.82 -11.45 -16.00
N GLU A 42 -4.79 -10.94 -15.32
CA GLU A 42 -4.25 -11.56 -14.11
C GLU A 42 -4.57 -10.67 -12.91
N VAL A 43 -5.20 -11.28 -11.89
CA VAL A 43 -5.46 -10.64 -10.61
C VAL A 43 -4.66 -11.38 -9.54
N LYS A 44 -3.79 -10.66 -8.86
CA LYS A 44 -2.92 -11.19 -7.81
C LYS A 44 -3.22 -10.50 -6.50
N THR A 45 -3.59 -11.28 -5.46
CA THR A 45 -3.62 -10.79 -4.09
C THR A 45 -2.36 -11.25 -3.39
N GLN A 46 -1.65 -10.32 -2.77
CA GLN A 46 -0.33 -10.55 -2.22
C GLN A 46 -0.28 -10.21 -0.74
N LYS A 47 0.26 -11.11 0.06
CA LYS A 47 0.60 -10.85 1.46
C LYS A 47 2.08 -11.15 1.66
N ILE A 48 2.79 -10.22 2.29
CA ILE A 48 4.19 -10.37 2.63
C ILE A 48 4.29 -10.44 4.16
N PHE A 49 4.98 -11.47 4.66
CA PHE A 49 5.16 -11.74 6.09
C PHE A 49 6.62 -11.56 6.47
N SER A 50 6.86 -11.01 7.66
CA SER A 50 8.19 -11.08 8.28
C SER A 50 8.47 -12.51 8.73
N LEU A 51 9.59 -13.08 8.35
CA LEU A 51 9.99 -14.42 8.83
C LEU A 51 10.34 -14.39 10.32
N LYS A 52 10.81 -13.26 10.82
CA LYS A 52 11.19 -13.11 12.24
C LYS A 52 9.97 -13.05 13.15
N THR A 53 8.98 -12.23 12.81
CA THR A 53 7.80 -12.02 13.68
C THR A 53 6.58 -12.85 13.25
N LYS A 54 6.58 -13.39 12.03
CA LYS A 54 5.46 -14.10 11.39
C LYS A 54 4.24 -13.21 11.15
N LYS A 55 4.39 -11.91 11.29
CA LYS A 55 3.30 -10.94 11.05
C LYS A 55 3.34 -10.38 9.64
N VAL A 56 2.17 -10.02 9.13
CA VAL A 56 2.04 -9.39 7.82
C VAL A 56 2.69 -8.01 7.86
N VAL A 57 3.52 -7.70 6.88
CA VAL A 57 4.15 -6.38 6.70
C VAL A 57 3.61 -5.63 5.49
N GLU A 58 2.97 -6.33 4.56
CA GLU A 58 2.40 -5.69 3.37
C GLU A 58 1.23 -6.50 2.82
N LYS A 59 0.17 -5.80 2.40
CA LYS A 59 -0.97 -6.38 1.67
C LYS A 59 -1.20 -5.57 0.39
N ASN A 60 -1.25 -6.25 -0.73
CA ASN A 60 -1.41 -5.63 -2.04
C ASN A 60 -2.42 -6.37 -2.91
N CYS A 61 -3.03 -5.64 -3.84
CA CYS A 61 -3.74 -6.21 -4.97
C CYS A 61 -3.05 -5.70 -6.24
N ILE A 62 -2.75 -6.63 -7.16
CA ILE A 62 -2.02 -6.34 -8.38
C ILE A 62 -2.81 -6.91 -9.55
N VAL A 63 -3.17 -6.04 -10.50
CA VAL A 63 -3.90 -6.44 -11.72
C VAL A 63 -3.02 -6.13 -12.92
N ASN A 64 -2.72 -7.17 -13.71
CA ASN A 64 -1.87 -7.05 -14.89
C ASN A 64 -0.52 -6.35 -14.58
N GLY A 65 0.09 -6.69 -13.44
CA GLY A 65 1.38 -6.17 -13.03
C GLY A 65 1.37 -4.79 -12.38
N LYS A 66 0.19 -4.20 -12.19
CA LYS A 66 0.06 -2.86 -11.57
C LYS A 66 -0.73 -2.94 -10.28
N PHE A 67 -0.35 -2.13 -9.29
CA PHE A 67 -1.15 -1.99 -8.07
C PHE A 67 -2.55 -1.51 -8.41
N GLN A 68 -3.54 -2.14 -7.79
CA GLN A 68 -4.95 -1.85 -7.99
C GLN A 68 -5.69 -2.05 -6.67
N GLY A 69 -6.51 -1.08 -6.26
CA GLY A 69 -7.24 -1.17 -5.00
C GLY A 69 -6.39 -0.86 -3.78
N ILE A 70 -6.76 -1.40 -2.64
CA ILE A 70 -6.17 -1.05 -1.34
C ILE A 70 -4.78 -1.66 -1.16
N ARG A 71 -3.85 -0.84 -0.68
CA ARG A 71 -2.53 -1.24 -0.21
C ARG A 71 -2.37 -0.88 1.25
N GLU A 72 -1.87 -1.83 2.04
CA GLU A 72 -1.59 -1.63 3.46
C GLU A 72 -0.17 -2.06 3.76
N ILE A 73 0.55 -1.22 4.52
CA ILE A 73 1.92 -1.49 4.98
C ILE A 73 1.93 -1.45 6.49
N PHE A 74 2.60 -2.43 7.10
CA PHE A 74 2.68 -2.62 8.55
C PHE A 74 4.15 -2.66 8.98
N ASP A 75 4.42 -2.30 10.23
CA ASP A 75 5.73 -2.50 10.81
C ASP A 75 5.94 -3.98 11.22
N LYS A 76 7.13 -4.30 11.73
CA LYS A 76 7.48 -5.67 12.14
C LYS A 76 6.58 -6.23 13.25
N ASN A 77 5.97 -5.37 14.02
CA ASN A 77 5.09 -5.74 15.14
C ASN A 77 3.63 -5.90 14.72
N GLY A 78 3.33 -5.67 13.44
CA GLY A 78 1.99 -5.76 12.90
C GLY A 78 1.17 -4.48 13.04
N ASN A 79 1.78 -3.36 13.42
CA ASN A 79 1.11 -2.07 13.51
C ASN A 79 1.05 -1.43 12.12
N ILE A 80 -0.11 -0.92 11.75
CA ILE A 80 -0.26 -0.25 10.45
C ILE A 80 0.55 1.06 10.41
N ILE A 81 1.24 1.30 9.28
CA ILE A 81 2.01 2.53 9.04
C ILE A 81 1.54 3.30 7.81
N LEU A 82 0.89 2.63 6.86
CA LEU A 82 0.40 3.27 5.65
C LEU A 82 -0.81 2.52 5.08
N ARG A 83 -1.81 3.26 4.62
CA ARG A 83 -2.95 2.70 3.90
C ARG A 83 -3.44 3.66 2.84
N GLY A 84 -3.66 3.15 1.64
CA GLY A 84 -4.19 3.95 0.54
C GLY A 84 -4.66 3.08 -0.60
N ALA A 85 -5.07 3.71 -1.67
CA ALA A 85 -5.59 3.03 -2.85
C ALA A 85 -4.80 3.40 -4.10
N TYR A 86 -4.77 2.45 -5.03
CA TYR A 86 -4.20 2.62 -6.36
C TYR A 86 -5.26 2.37 -7.43
N LEU A 87 -5.14 3.08 -8.53
CA LEU A 87 -5.87 2.84 -9.77
C LEU A 87 -4.87 2.81 -10.92
N ASP A 88 -4.74 1.65 -11.58
CA ASP A 88 -3.77 1.43 -12.67
C ASP A 88 -2.33 1.84 -12.32
N GLY A 89 -1.90 1.47 -11.13
CA GLY A 89 -0.54 1.74 -10.65
C GLY A 89 -0.30 3.13 -10.09
N LYS A 90 -1.31 3.99 -10.10
CA LYS A 90 -1.22 5.36 -9.57
C LYS A 90 -1.95 5.50 -8.25
N LYS A 91 -1.38 6.25 -7.32
CA LYS A 91 -2.05 6.59 -6.07
C LYS A 91 -3.30 7.42 -6.36
N VAL A 92 -4.42 7.06 -5.77
CA VAL A 92 -5.68 7.80 -5.90
C VAL A 92 -6.41 7.89 -4.57
N GLY A 93 -7.22 8.93 -4.44
CA GLY A 93 -8.08 9.09 -3.29
C GLY A 93 -7.33 9.29 -1.99
N LEU A 94 -7.93 8.84 -0.92
CA LEU A 94 -7.50 9.14 0.44
C LEU A 94 -6.41 8.19 0.90
N TRP A 95 -5.31 8.79 1.41
CA TRP A 95 -4.17 8.07 1.97
C TRP A 95 -3.97 8.48 3.42
N HIS A 96 -3.60 7.50 4.25
CA HIS A 96 -3.32 7.69 5.67
C HIS A 96 -1.94 7.15 6.02
N GLU A 97 -1.15 7.98 6.69
CA GLU A 97 0.06 7.52 7.39
C GLU A 97 -0.25 7.44 8.87
N TYR A 98 0.32 6.43 9.53
CA TYR A 98 0.10 6.16 10.95
C TYR A 98 1.42 6.16 11.71
N GLU A 99 1.34 6.55 12.96
CA GLU A 99 2.44 6.44 13.92
C GLU A 99 1.85 5.99 15.25
N ASN A 100 2.40 4.92 15.82
CA ASN A 100 1.89 4.30 17.05
C ASN A 100 0.37 4.00 16.98
N ASN A 101 -0.08 3.45 15.84
CA ASN A 101 -1.49 3.11 15.56
C ASN A 101 -2.44 4.31 15.53
N LYS A 102 -1.93 5.52 15.43
CA LYS A 102 -2.73 6.74 15.28
C LYS A 102 -2.46 7.40 13.94
N ILE A 103 -3.46 8.03 13.37
CA ILE A 103 -3.31 8.78 12.12
C ILE A 103 -2.34 9.94 12.37
N LYS A 104 -1.27 9.99 11.58
CA LYS A 104 -0.29 11.09 11.55
C LYS A 104 -0.58 12.05 10.41
N ILE A 105 -0.83 11.51 9.22
CA ILE A 105 -1.12 12.30 8.02
C ILE A 105 -2.33 11.73 7.30
N ARG A 106 -3.18 12.62 6.82
CA ARG A 106 -4.31 12.31 5.96
C ARG A 106 -4.26 13.22 4.76
N VAL A 107 -4.20 12.65 3.57
CA VAL A 107 -4.05 13.38 2.32
C VAL A 107 -4.79 12.67 1.20
N ALA A 108 -5.27 13.42 0.21
CA ALA A 108 -5.89 12.86 -0.98
C ALA A 108 -5.05 13.15 -2.22
N PHE A 109 -5.08 12.22 -3.16
CA PHE A 109 -4.42 12.33 -4.47
C PHE A 109 -5.45 12.38 -5.58
N ASP A 110 -5.16 13.18 -6.61
CA ASP A 110 -5.94 13.20 -7.85
C ASP A 110 -5.41 12.16 -8.86
N GLU A 111 -5.99 12.15 -10.04
CA GLU A 111 -5.66 11.20 -11.12
C GLU A 111 -4.22 11.32 -11.62
N GLU A 112 -3.55 12.45 -11.36
CA GLU A 112 -2.16 12.69 -11.74
C GLU A 112 -1.19 12.46 -10.58
N GLU A 113 -1.65 11.81 -9.48
CA GLU A 113 -0.88 11.56 -8.27
C GLU A 113 -0.39 12.84 -7.58
N LYS A 114 -1.17 13.91 -7.69
CA LYS A 114 -0.91 15.17 -7.01
C LYS A 114 -1.84 15.33 -5.83
N PHE A 115 -1.38 16.02 -4.79
CA PHE A 115 -2.24 16.35 -3.66
C PHE A 115 -3.45 17.17 -4.16
N SER A 116 -4.65 16.74 -3.78
CA SER A 116 -5.88 17.43 -4.15
C SER A 116 -6.91 17.23 -3.06
N GLY A 117 -7.40 18.31 -2.49
CA GLY A 117 -8.31 18.32 -1.36
C GLY A 117 -7.60 18.65 -0.06
N LEU A 118 -8.16 18.18 1.05
CA LEU A 118 -7.63 18.47 2.39
C LEU A 118 -6.39 17.62 2.69
N TYR A 119 -5.35 18.31 3.19
CA TYR A 119 -4.19 17.71 3.84
C TYR A 119 -4.29 18.00 5.32
N LYS A 120 -4.17 16.98 6.17
CA LYS A 120 -4.15 17.11 7.62
C LYS A 120 -2.98 16.34 8.20
N GLU A 121 -2.28 16.99 9.12
CA GLU A 121 -1.23 16.36 9.92
C GLU A 121 -1.58 16.51 11.39
N TYR A 122 -1.33 15.49 12.18
CA TYR A 122 -1.69 15.42 13.59
C TYR A 122 -0.46 15.18 14.47
N TYR A 123 -0.48 15.74 15.67
CA TYR A 123 0.45 15.35 16.72
C TYR A 123 0.06 13.98 17.29
N GLN A 124 0.97 13.37 18.04
CA GLN A 124 0.74 12.05 18.62
C GLN A 124 -0.42 12.05 19.64
N ASP A 125 -0.74 13.17 20.25
CA ASP A 125 -1.90 13.33 21.15
C ASP A 125 -3.24 13.41 20.41
N GLY A 126 -3.22 13.42 19.07
CA GLY A 126 -4.39 13.53 18.23
C GLY A 126 -4.80 14.96 17.87
N SER A 127 -4.11 15.97 18.41
CA SER A 127 -4.40 17.37 18.06
C SER A 127 -3.88 17.69 16.65
N LEU A 128 -4.54 18.63 16.01
CA LEU A 128 -4.23 19.05 14.64
C LEU A 128 -2.97 19.90 14.61
N LYS A 129 -1.96 19.47 13.84
CA LYS A 129 -0.70 20.17 13.62
C LYS A 129 -0.77 21.10 12.42
N GLU A 130 -1.32 20.58 11.31
CA GLU A 130 -1.40 21.31 10.04
C GLU A 130 -2.67 20.95 9.29
N GLU A 131 -3.29 21.94 8.68
CA GLU A 131 -4.46 21.74 7.80
C GLU A 131 -4.34 22.68 6.61
N CYS A 132 -4.36 22.08 5.41
CA CYS A 132 -4.22 22.80 4.15
C CYS A 132 -5.20 22.28 3.11
N ILE A 133 -5.48 23.10 2.10
CA ILE A 133 -6.17 22.67 0.87
C ILE A 133 -5.20 22.76 -0.28
N TYR A 134 -5.14 21.67 -1.06
CA TYR A 134 -4.39 21.58 -2.30
C TYR A 134 -5.33 21.36 -3.50
N ILE A 135 -4.99 21.91 -4.65
CA ILE A 135 -5.63 21.60 -5.92
C ILE A 135 -4.52 21.34 -6.92
N LYS A 136 -4.53 20.14 -7.51
CA LYS A 136 -3.53 19.69 -8.50
C LYS A 136 -2.09 19.94 -8.04
N GLY A 137 -1.80 19.63 -6.79
CA GLY A 137 -0.48 19.79 -6.19
C GLY A 137 -0.14 21.19 -5.72
N ASN A 138 -0.99 22.16 -5.92
CA ASN A 138 -0.75 23.55 -5.51
C ASN A 138 -1.42 23.84 -4.16
N LEU A 139 -0.67 24.42 -3.25
CA LEU A 139 -1.21 24.89 -1.98
C LEU A 139 -2.13 26.08 -2.22
N ILE A 140 -3.41 25.94 -1.90
CA ILE A 140 -4.41 27.01 -2.10
C ILE A 140 -4.60 27.80 -0.82
N LYS A 141 -4.71 27.11 0.31
CA LYS A 141 -4.92 27.76 1.61
C LYS A 141 -4.38 26.90 2.74
N LYS A 142 -3.79 27.56 3.71
CA LYS A 142 -3.35 26.92 4.97
C LYS A 142 -4.24 27.45 6.10
N TYR A 143 -4.92 26.53 6.79
CA TYR A 143 -5.81 26.87 7.91
C TYR A 143 -5.07 26.80 9.25
N LYS A 144 -4.09 25.92 9.33
CA LYS A 144 -3.30 25.75 10.55
C LYS A 144 -1.89 25.22 10.25
#